data_980b0bde96ee7e87b7efed88af8d8bcf
#
_entry.id   980b0bde96ee7e87b7efed88af8d8bcf
#
_cell.length_a   1.000
_cell.length_b   1.000
_cell.length_c   1.000
_cell.angle_alpha   90.00
_cell.angle_beta   90.00
_cell.angle_gamma   90.00
#
_symmetry.space_group_name_H-M   'P 1'
#
loop_
_entity.id
_entity.type
_entity.pdbx_description
1 polymer ?
#
loop_
_entity_poly.entity_id
_entity_poly.type
_entity_poly.pdbx_seq_one_letter_code
_entity_poly.pdbx_strand_id
1 'polypeptide(L)'
;MMRSFQILIAAVAMFFASPLFAQSSVPEIPYDSAPNLLKLPDNLYLGEAVGVATNSKGHIYVFTRSGSTNVTTGTNRAFVRSSSRLFEFDQTGKYVREMGQGLYGFIFAHAVRVDPQDNIWVIDEGSNMVIKFDPEGRVVMTMGRKPEAIRVPAAPPPLAAPAPVLGGNPAAGGPGGAPAREGPAPSPAREGAGAPGDNFDRPTDVAWDAAGNIFVADGYNNSRVAKFDKDGKYIKSWGSRGTQPSQFHTVHTIATDAKGNVYVGDRENRRIQVFDNDGNFKSMYINVGAPWAVCITPGQHQYLYSSNSNGTADMDNGEIYRMELDGKILGKFGTAGKQMKEFGSVHEIDCRNPNEIYVGEITNWRVQKLTLHPDQAK
;
A
#
# COMPACT_ATOMS: atom_id res chain seq x y z
N MET A 1 -79.92 29.92 -11.15
CA MET A 1 -79.63 28.52 -10.78
C MET A 1 -78.34 28.12 -11.52
N MET A 2 -77.22 28.23 -10.79
CA MET A 2 -75.92 27.82 -11.32
C MET A 2 -75.59 26.43 -10.78
N ARG A 3 -75.41 25.45 -11.63
CA ARG A 3 -74.96 24.11 -11.27
C ARG A 3 -73.44 24.06 -11.40
N SER A 4 -72.73 23.87 -10.24
CA SER A 4 -71.33 23.66 -10.21
C SER A 4 -70.98 22.22 -10.60
N PHE A 5 -70.14 22.02 -11.64
CA PHE A 5 -69.51 20.75 -11.97
C PHE A 5 -68.22 20.59 -11.22
N GLN A 6 -68.13 19.61 -10.33
CA GLN A 6 -66.88 19.20 -9.72
C GLN A 6 -66.24 18.13 -10.59
N ILE A 7 -65.05 18.42 -11.09
CA ILE A 7 -64.21 17.46 -11.83
C ILE A 7 -63.32 16.77 -10.80
N LEU A 8 -63.49 15.47 -10.62
CA LEU A 8 -62.67 14.61 -9.80
C LEU A 8 -61.49 14.15 -10.64
N ILE A 9 -60.29 14.65 -10.33
CA ILE A 9 -59.03 14.18 -10.96
C ILE A 9 -58.51 13.02 -10.11
N ALA A 10 -58.61 11.79 -10.65
CA ALA A 10 -57.96 10.61 -10.06
C ALA A 10 -56.48 10.57 -10.49
N ALA A 11 -55.57 10.81 -9.57
CA ALA A 11 -54.14 10.65 -9.80
C ALA A 11 -53.76 9.15 -9.70
N VAL A 12 -53.47 8.54 -10.84
CA VAL A 12 -52.87 7.18 -10.90
C VAL A 12 -51.40 7.29 -10.60
N ALA A 13 -51.00 6.89 -9.41
CA ALA A 13 -49.57 6.73 -9.03
C ALA A 13 -49.05 5.44 -9.69
N MET A 14 -48.27 5.56 -10.77
CA MET A 14 -47.51 4.45 -11.33
C MET A 14 -46.27 4.24 -10.45
N PHE A 15 -46.28 3.19 -9.64
CA PHE A 15 -45.08 2.68 -8.98
C PHE A 15 -44.21 2.02 -10.06
N PHE A 16 -43.15 2.69 -10.47
CA PHE A 16 -42.04 2.04 -11.18
C PHE A 16 -41.26 1.22 -10.17
N ALA A 17 -41.54 -0.08 -10.13
CA ALA A 17 -40.64 -1.02 -9.46
C ALA A 17 -39.38 -1.09 -10.32
N SER A 18 -38.34 -0.36 -9.92
CA SER A 18 -36.97 -0.59 -10.44
C SER A 18 -36.61 -2.03 -10.13
N PRO A 19 -36.13 -2.82 -11.11
CA PRO A 19 -35.63 -4.15 -10.82
C PRO A 19 -34.41 -3.96 -9.86
N LEU A 20 -34.52 -4.46 -8.66
CA LEU A 20 -33.34 -4.72 -7.82
C LEU A 20 -32.53 -5.77 -8.57
N PHE A 21 -31.53 -5.35 -9.32
CA PHE A 21 -30.45 -6.24 -9.71
C PHE A 21 -29.81 -6.72 -8.43
N ALA A 22 -30.08 -7.94 -8.03
CA ALA A 22 -29.32 -8.63 -7.03
C ALA A 22 -27.86 -8.54 -7.48
N GLN A 23 -27.02 -7.86 -6.71
CA GLN A 23 -25.59 -7.80 -6.95
C GLN A 23 -25.12 -9.24 -6.88
N SER A 24 -24.75 -9.84 -8.02
CA SER A 24 -24.24 -11.20 -8.06
C SER A 24 -23.06 -11.25 -7.10
N SER A 25 -23.10 -12.17 -6.14
CA SER A 25 -22.00 -12.37 -5.21
C SER A 25 -20.72 -12.61 -6.03
N VAL A 26 -19.64 -11.93 -5.66
CA VAL A 26 -18.33 -12.17 -6.29
C VAL A 26 -17.97 -13.63 -6.10
N PRO A 27 -17.66 -14.39 -7.17
CA PRO A 27 -17.31 -15.80 -7.05
C PRO A 27 -16.13 -16.05 -6.13
N GLU A 28 -16.20 -17.11 -5.32
CA GLU A 28 -15.05 -17.55 -4.52
C GLU A 28 -14.15 -18.45 -5.36
N ILE A 29 -12.85 -18.12 -5.45
CA ILE A 29 -11.83 -18.91 -6.15
C ILE A 29 -11.21 -19.90 -5.16
N PRO A 30 -11.38 -21.21 -5.37
CA PRO A 30 -10.68 -22.21 -4.56
C PRO A 30 -9.16 -22.11 -4.74
N TYR A 31 -8.41 -22.39 -3.67
CA TYR A 31 -6.95 -22.35 -3.72
C TYR A 31 -6.32 -23.25 -2.67
N ASP A 32 -5.08 -23.64 -2.92
CA ASP A 32 -4.22 -24.31 -1.95
C ASP A 32 -3.18 -23.30 -1.41
N SER A 33 -2.78 -23.49 -0.16
CA SER A 33 -1.83 -22.64 0.53
C SER A 33 -0.65 -23.43 1.08
N ALA A 34 0.56 -22.92 0.88
CA ALA A 34 1.79 -23.42 1.50
C ALA A 34 2.39 -22.37 2.44
N PRO A 35 1.86 -22.20 3.66
CA PRO A 35 2.25 -21.11 4.56
C PRO A 35 3.64 -21.27 5.16
N ASN A 36 4.21 -22.46 5.19
CA ASN A 36 5.51 -22.77 5.78
C ASN A 36 6.56 -23.13 4.72
N LEU A 37 6.47 -22.51 3.54
CA LEU A 37 7.39 -22.76 2.44
C LEU A 37 8.83 -22.40 2.81
N LEU A 38 9.02 -21.21 3.41
CA LEU A 38 10.35 -20.66 3.65
C LEU A 38 11.03 -21.31 4.85
N LYS A 39 12.28 -21.75 4.65
CA LYS A 39 13.11 -22.41 5.65
C LYS A 39 14.30 -21.53 5.99
N LEU A 40 14.22 -20.80 7.08
CA LEU A 40 15.31 -19.99 7.64
C LEU A 40 16.23 -20.85 8.53
N PRO A 41 17.51 -20.47 8.68
CA PRO A 41 18.36 -20.97 9.75
C PRO A 41 17.75 -20.70 11.13
N ASP A 42 18.08 -21.53 12.11
CA ASP A 42 17.46 -21.49 13.46
C ASP A 42 17.68 -20.16 14.22
N ASN A 43 18.69 -19.40 13.85
CA ASN A 43 19.00 -18.09 14.45
C ASN A 43 18.36 -16.90 13.71
N LEU A 44 17.55 -17.16 12.68
CA LEU A 44 16.89 -16.14 11.89
C LEU A 44 15.37 -16.31 11.91
N TYR A 45 14.66 -15.20 11.82
CA TYR A 45 13.20 -15.19 11.64
C TYR A 45 12.80 -14.03 10.72
N LEU A 46 11.64 -14.12 10.09
CA LEU A 46 11.21 -13.13 9.10
C LEU A 46 10.87 -11.78 9.74
N GLY A 47 10.10 -11.77 10.82
CA GLY A 47 9.39 -10.57 11.23
C GLY A 47 8.22 -10.27 10.29
N GLU A 48 7.82 -9.00 10.20
CA GLU A 48 6.81 -8.55 9.25
C GLU A 48 7.31 -8.76 7.82
N ALA A 49 6.68 -9.65 7.05
CA ALA A 49 7.00 -9.84 5.64
C ALA A 49 6.26 -8.78 4.81
N VAL A 50 6.88 -7.63 4.66
CA VAL A 50 6.26 -6.47 4.01
C VAL A 50 6.38 -6.52 2.49
N GLY A 51 7.37 -7.24 1.96
CA GLY A 51 7.58 -7.41 0.54
C GLY A 51 7.89 -8.85 0.18
N VAL A 52 7.34 -9.33 -0.94
CA VAL A 52 7.67 -10.62 -1.55
C VAL A 52 7.68 -10.50 -3.06
N ALA A 53 8.73 -11.01 -3.69
CA ALA A 53 8.85 -11.05 -5.15
C ALA A 53 9.62 -12.29 -5.59
N THR A 54 9.40 -12.74 -6.83
CA THR A 54 10.13 -13.85 -7.43
C THR A 54 10.91 -13.42 -8.67
N ASN A 55 12.02 -14.10 -8.97
CA ASN A 55 12.75 -13.90 -10.22
C ASN A 55 12.41 -14.96 -11.28
N SER A 56 13.02 -14.86 -12.46
CA SER A 56 12.80 -15.80 -13.57
C SER A 56 13.20 -17.24 -13.27
N LYS A 57 14.06 -17.46 -12.26
CA LYS A 57 14.52 -18.77 -11.80
C LYS A 57 13.68 -19.35 -10.67
N GLY A 58 12.64 -18.61 -10.24
CA GLY A 58 11.79 -19.00 -9.11
C GLY A 58 12.39 -18.73 -7.73
N HIS A 59 13.53 -18.03 -7.63
CA HIS A 59 14.02 -17.57 -6.32
C HIS A 59 13.05 -16.57 -5.72
N ILE A 60 12.90 -16.62 -4.41
CA ILE A 60 11.95 -15.82 -3.65
C ILE A 60 12.73 -14.80 -2.84
N TYR A 61 12.42 -13.54 -3.01
CA TYR A 61 12.98 -12.43 -2.25
C TYR A 61 11.94 -11.94 -1.25
N VAL A 62 12.36 -11.78 0.01
CA VAL A 62 11.46 -11.31 1.07
C VAL A 62 12.10 -10.14 1.79
N PHE A 63 11.48 -8.97 1.69
CA PHE A 63 11.91 -7.80 2.42
C PHE A 63 11.09 -7.69 3.70
N THR A 64 11.78 -7.63 4.84
CA THR A 64 11.18 -7.76 6.15
C THR A 64 11.58 -6.63 7.08
N ARG A 65 10.78 -6.44 8.12
CA ARG A 65 11.11 -5.57 9.24
C ARG A 65 10.67 -6.20 10.55
N SER A 66 11.32 -5.87 11.65
CA SER A 66 10.96 -6.33 12.98
C SER A 66 10.76 -5.15 13.90
N GLY A 67 9.50 -4.79 14.12
CA GLY A 67 9.09 -3.77 15.06
C GLY A 67 9.49 -2.33 14.70
N SER A 68 8.82 -1.38 15.29
CA SER A 68 9.22 0.04 15.25
C SER A 68 10.29 0.28 16.31
N THR A 69 11.47 0.65 15.87
CA THR A 69 12.60 0.94 16.78
C THR A 69 12.95 2.42 16.79
N ASN A 70 11.94 3.26 16.92
CA ASN A 70 12.19 4.67 17.25
C ASN A 70 12.64 4.75 18.72
N VAL A 71 13.92 4.92 18.95
CA VAL A 71 14.46 5.24 20.27
C VAL A 71 14.63 6.75 20.32
N THR A 72 13.85 7.40 21.16
CA THR A 72 14.03 8.83 21.46
C THR A 72 14.94 8.96 22.67
N THR A 73 16.13 9.49 22.49
CA THR A 73 17.00 9.89 23.61
C THR A 73 16.85 11.38 23.85
N GLY A 74 16.15 11.72 24.92
CA GLY A 74 15.82 13.10 25.26
C GLY A 74 14.78 13.70 24.29
N THR A 75 14.55 15.00 24.40
CA THR A 75 13.55 15.70 23.59
C THR A 75 13.98 16.04 22.17
N ASN A 76 15.25 15.80 21.79
CA ASN A 76 15.85 16.42 20.61
C ASN A 76 16.43 15.45 19.58
N ARG A 77 16.45 14.13 19.84
CA ARG A 77 17.01 13.18 18.87
C ARG A 77 16.19 11.90 18.81
N ALA A 78 15.64 11.62 17.64
CA ALA A 78 15.11 10.29 17.32
C ALA A 78 16.22 9.47 16.66
N PHE A 79 16.58 8.34 17.25
CA PHE A 79 17.43 7.36 16.62
C PHE A 79 16.57 6.27 16.02
N VAL A 80 16.74 6.03 14.71
CA VAL A 80 16.11 4.90 14.05
C VAL A 80 17.16 3.79 13.94
N ARG A 81 16.90 2.67 14.59
CA ARG A 81 17.71 1.47 14.44
C ARG A 81 17.21 0.72 13.20
N SER A 82 18.11 0.38 12.29
CA SER A 82 17.81 -0.49 11.16
C SER A 82 17.27 -1.83 11.65
N SER A 83 16.07 -2.19 11.17
CA SER A 83 15.46 -3.48 11.43
C SER A 83 15.06 -4.20 10.13
N SER A 84 15.32 -3.56 8.98
CA SER A 84 14.98 -4.09 7.68
C SER A 84 16.01 -5.10 7.21
N ARG A 85 15.55 -6.21 6.64
CA ARG A 85 16.38 -7.29 6.11
C ARG A 85 15.83 -7.81 4.80
N LEU A 86 16.68 -8.10 3.83
CA LEU A 86 16.32 -8.68 2.54
C LEU A 86 16.87 -10.10 2.45
N PHE A 87 15.98 -11.08 2.43
CA PHE A 87 16.33 -12.49 2.31
C PHE A 87 16.08 -13.02 0.91
N GLU A 88 16.96 -13.89 0.44
CA GLU A 88 16.80 -14.69 -0.76
C GLU A 88 16.64 -16.16 -0.39
N PHE A 89 15.64 -16.80 -0.99
CA PHE A 89 15.38 -18.24 -0.92
C PHE A 89 15.38 -18.83 -2.32
N ASP A 90 15.73 -20.09 -2.45
CA ASP A 90 15.56 -20.81 -3.70
C ASP A 90 14.07 -21.15 -3.97
N GLN A 91 13.77 -21.69 -5.13
CA GLN A 91 12.42 -22.08 -5.55
C GLN A 91 11.73 -23.10 -4.61
N THR A 92 12.50 -23.82 -3.79
CA THR A 92 11.99 -24.80 -2.80
C THR A 92 11.73 -24.13 -1.44
N GLY A 93 12.06 -22.86 -1.29
CA GLY A 93 11.96 -22.09 -0.04
C GLY A 93 13.14 -22.27 0.90
N LYS A 94 14.25 -22.89 0.46
CA LYS A 94 15.47 -22.99 1.26
C LYS A 94 16.23 -21.67 1.24
N TYR A 95 16.67 -21.20 2.41
CA TYR A 95 17.47 -20.00 2.55
C TYR A 95 18.76 -20.06 1.73
N VAL A 96 19.03 -19.01 0.97
CA VAL A 96 20.26 -18.82 0.17
C VAL A 96 21.18 -17.83 0.85
N ARG A 97 20.71 -16.61 1.08
CA ARG A 97 21.50 -15.52 1.66
C ARG A 97 20.65 -14.38 2.16
N GLU A 98 21.27 -13.48 2.91
CA GLU A 98 20.79 -12.13 3.19
C GLU A 98 21.53 -11.15 2.29
N MET A 99 20.78 -10.27 1.63
CA MET A 99 21.32 -9.22 0.75
C MET A 99 21.31 -7.87 1.48
N GLY A 100 22.30 -7.04 1.20
CA GLY A 100 22.38 -5.68 1.75
C GLY A 100 22.50 -5.62 3.27
N GLN A 101 23.07 -6.65 3.91
CA GLN A 101 23.26 -6.67 5.36
C GLN A 101 24.07 -5.46 5.82
N GLY A 102 23.52 -4.71 6.79
CA GLY A 102 24.15 -3.50 7.32
C GLY A 102 24.07 -2.27 6.41
N LEU A 103 23.33 -2.34 5.31
CA LEU A 103 23.13 -1.20 4.41
C LEU A 103 22.43 -0.06 5.15
N TYR A 104 23.03 1.14 5.13
CA TYR A 104 22.51 2.30 5.85
C TYR A 104 21.12 2.76 5.39
N GLY A 105 20.72 2.39 4.17
CA GLY A 105 19.41 2.64 3.61
C GLY A 105 18.30 1.70 4.11
N PHE A 106 18.64 0.65 4.87
CA PHE A 106 17.69 -0.32 5.42
C PHE A 106 17.22 0.12 6.81
N ILE A 107 16.14 0.89 6.86
CA ILE A 107 15.61 1.48 8.11
C ILE A 107 14.21 1.00 8.43
N PHE A 108 13.29 1.06 7.44
CA PHE A 108 11.92 0.62 7.58
C PHE A 108 11.41 0.10 6.24
N ALA A 109 11.57 -1.20 6.03
CA ALA A 109 11.21 -1.89 4.79
C ALA A 109 9.75 -1.66 4.41
N HIS A 110 9.48 -1.48 3.11
CA HIS A 110 8.10 -1.35 2.61
C HIS A 110 7.77 -2.32 1.49
N ALA A 111 8.55 -2.42 0.43
CA ALA A 111 8.27 -3.32 -0.69
C ALA A 111 9.55 -3.90 -1.31
N VAL A 112 9.43 -5.05 -1.96
CA VAL A 112 10.44 -5.62 -2.86
C VAL A 112 9.81 -6.01 -4.18
N ARG A 113 10.45 -5.65 -5.29
CA ARG A 113 10.04 -6.03 -6.65
C ARG A 113 11.21 -6.60 -7.41
N VAL A 114 10.95 -7.42 -8.42
CA VAL A 114 11.96 -7.96 -9.33
C VAL A 114 11.62 -7.56 -10.75
N ASP A 115 12.54 -6.85 -11.42
CA ASP A 115 12.34 -6.39 -12.80
C ASP A 115 12.52 -7.52 -13.82
N PRO A 116 12.20 -7.30 -15.13
CA PRO A 116 12.36 -8.32 -16.16
C PRO A 116 13.80 -8.79 -16.39
N GLN A 117 14.80 -8.08 -15.89
CA GLN A 117 16.23 -8.43 -15.95
C GLN A 117 16.72 -9.11 -14.66
N ASP A 118 15.78 -9.53 -13.80
CA ASP A 118 16.03 -10.15 -12.48
C ASP A 118 16.78 -9.24 -11.49
N ASN A 119 16.80 -7.92 -11.71
CA ASN A 119 17.28 -7.01 -10.67
C ASN A 119 16.24 -6.89 -9.55
N ILE A 120 16.74 -6.80 -8.34
CA ILE A 120 15.92 -6.70 -7.14
C ILE A 120 15.82 -5.24 -6.70
N TRP A 121 14.62 -4.73 -6.59
CA TRP A 121 14.33 -3.38 -6.16
C TRP A 121 13.68 -3.40 -4.79
N VAL A 122 14.21 -2.62 -3.87
CA VAL A 122 13.62 -2.45 -2.55
C VAL A 122 13.26 -1.00 -2.31
N ILE A 123 12.14 -0.83 -1.65
CA ILE A 123 11.64 0.46 -1.22
C ILE A 123 11.71 0.49 0.29
N ASP A 124 12.51 1.41 0.81
CA ASP A 124 12.61 1.63 2.25
C ASP A 124 11.98 2.97 2.60
N GLU A 125 10.85 2.89 3.27
CA GLU A 125 10.04 4.03 3.68
C GLU A 125 10.77 4.92 4.70
N GLY A 126 11.56 4.30 5.57
CA GLY A 126 12.25 5.02 6.64
C GLY A 126 13.45 5.82 6.17
N SER A 127 14.13 5.36 5.14
CA SER A 127 15.26 6.08 4.54
C SER A 127 14.85 7.00 3.39
N ASN A 128 13.60 6.94 2.93
CA ASN A 128 13.13 7.63 1.73
C ASN A 128 13.91 7.21 0.46
N MET A 129 14.25 5.94 0.35
CA MET A 129 15.10 5.44 -0.73
C MET A 129 14.44 4.30 -1.50
N VAL A 130 14.72 4.28 -2.81
CA VAL A 130 14.56 3.13 -3.69
C VAL A 130 15.95 2.63 -4.04
N ILE A 131 16.24 1.35 -3.81
CA ILE A 131 17.56 0.76 -4.00
C ILE A 131 17.43 -0.42 -4.96
N LYS A 132 18.23 -0.43 -6.02
CA LYS A 132 18.31 -1.51 -7.00
C LYS A 132 19.57 -2.34 -6.77
N PHE A 133 19.38 -3.65 -6.68
CA PHE A 133 20.46 -4.63 -6.70
C PHE A 133 20.46 -5.37 -8.01
N ASP A 134 21.65 -5.76 -8.48
CA ASP A 134 21.74 -6.77 -9.53
C ASP A 134 21.47 -8.19 -8.98
N PRO A 135 21.35 -9.21 -9.84
CA PRO A 135 21.12 -10.58 -9.39
C PRO A 135 22.21 -11.13 -8.46
N GLU A 136 23.43 -10.59 -8.53
CA GLU A 136 24.54 -10.96 -7.67
C GLU A 136 24.46 -10.31 -6.27
N GLY A 137 23.56 -9.32 -6.11
CA GLY A 137 23.33 -8.62 -4.84
C GLY A 137 24.16 -7.36 -4.64
N ARG A 138 24.75 -6.81 -5.72
CA ARG A 138 25.45 -5.54 -5.67
C ARG A 138 24.47 -4.39 -5.87
N VAL A 139 24.60 -3.32 -5.12
CA VAL A 139 23.83 -2.09 -5.34
C VAL A 139 24.28 -1.45 -6.65
N VAL A 140 23.38 -1.31 -7.61
CA VAL A 140 23.65 -0.73 -8.93
C VAL A 140 22.93 0.59 -9.17
N MET A 141 21.94 0.93 -8.36
CA MET A 141 21.24 2.22 -8.41
C MET A 141 20.65 2.56 -7.04
N THR A 142 20.67 3.84 -6.69
CA THR A 142 19.93 4.40 -5.56
C THR A 142 19.19 5.64 -6.01
N MET A 143 17.93 5.79 -5.57
CA MET A 143 17.08 6.94 -5.83
C MET A 143 16.56 7.48 -4.50
N GLY A 144 16.32 8.77 -4.42
CA GLY A 144 15.96 9.43 -3.18
C GLY A 144 17.14 9.63 -2.24
N ARG A 145 16.87 10.19 -1.07
CA ARG A 145 17.91 10.50 -0.07
C ARG A 145 17.44 10.21 1.34
N LYS A 146 18.26 9.51 2.08
CA LYS A 146 18.11 9.47 3.53
C LYS A 146 18.33 10.88 4.09
N PRO A 147 17.44 11.39 4.94
CA PRO A 147 17.66 12.67 5.61
C PRO A 147 18.96 12.63 6.42
N GLU A 148 19.95 13.41 6.03
CA GLU A 148 21.26 13.48 6.72
C GLU A 148 21.19 14.30 8.00
N ALA A 149 20.28 15.28 8.03
CA ALA A 149 20.09 16.16 9.18
C ALA A 149 18.89 15.69 10.02
N ILE A 150 19.13 15.49 11.29
CA ILE A 150 18.07 15.40 12.29
C ILE A 150 17.41 16.78 12.32
N ARG A 151 16.15 16.88 11.89
CA ARG A 151 15.39 18.12 12.08
C ARG A 151 15.27 18.33 13.60
N VAL A 152 15.95 19.32 14.11
CA VAL A 152 15.70 19.83 15.47
C VAL A 152 14.32 20.50 15.38
N PRO A 153 13.30 20.04 16.12
CA PRO A 153 12.04 20.75 16.18
C PRO A 153 12.30 22.20 16.55
N ALA A 154 11.66 23.13 15.87
CA ALA A 154 11.69 24.53 16.31
C ALA A 154 11.34 24.55 17.81
N ALA A 155 12.09 25.30 18.60
CA ALA A 155 11.79 25.46 20.02
C ALA A 155 10.30 25.85 20.13
N PRO A 156 9.53 25.24 21.03
CA PRO A 156 8.15 25.66 21.23
C PRO A 156 8.17 27.17 21.51
N PRO A 157 7.19 27.92 20.98
CA PRO A 157 7.11 29.34 21.26
C PRO A 157 7.14 29.52 22.78
N PRO A 158 7.81 30.57 23.29
CA PRO A 158 7.85 30.83 24.72
C PRO A 158 6.43 30.75 25.26
N LEU A 159 6.24 29.98 26.34
CA LEU A 159 4.94 29.95 27.01
C LEU A 159 4.50 31.39 27.23
N ALA A 160 3.35 31.75 26.69
CA ALA A 160 2.77 33.05 26.94
C ALA A 160 2.74 33.25 28.48
N ALA A 161 3.29 34.37 28.92
CA ALA A 161 3.26 34.67 30.35
C ALA A 161 1.85 34.46 30.86
N PRO A 162 1.64 33.79 32.03
CA PRO A 162 0.32 33.59 32.57
C PRO A 162 -0.40 34.93 32.65
N ALA A 163 -1.58 35.00 32.06
CA ALA A 163 -2.41 36.18 32.18
C ALA A 163 -2.63 36.48 33.68
N PRO A 164 -2.60 37.78 34.11
CA PRO A 164 -2.78 38.11 35.50
C PRO A 164 -4.15 37.58 35.96
N VAL A 165 -4.13 36.70 36.96
CA VAL A 165 -5.33 36.16 37.58
C VAL A 165 -6.01 37.30 38.34
N LEU A 166 -6.99 37.89 37.73
CA LEU A 166 -7.95 38.76 38.49
C LEU A 166 -8.79 37.82 39.36
N GLY A 167 -8.69 38.01 40.64
CA GLY A 167 -9.29 37.18 41.67
C GLY A 167 -10.79 36.94 41.47
N GLY A 168 -11.17 35.70 41.46
CA GLY A 168 -12.55 35.22 41.44
C GLY A 168 -12.68 34.02 42.40
N ASN A 169 -13.62 34.14 43.29
CA ASN A 169 -13.97 33.34 44.45
C ASN A 169 -14.20 31.84 44.10
N PRO A 170 -13.82 30.88 44.97
CA PRO A 170 -14.12 29.47 44.77
C PRO A 170 -15.50 29.13 45.28
N ALA A 171 -16.40 28.67 44.43
CA ALA A 171 -17.63 28.03 44.85
C ALA A 171 -17.97 26.81 43.99
N ALA A 172 -18.05 25.69 44.68
CA ALA A 172 -18.88 24.52 44.48
C ALA A 172 -18.63 23.61 43.24
N GLY A 173 -18.24 22.38 43.61
CA GLY A 173 -18.02 21.21 42.77
C GLY A 173 -19.27 20.59 42.16
N GLY A 174 -19.03 19.85 41.08
CA GLY A 174 -19.83 18.81 40.48
C GLY A 174 -18.95 17.90 39.66
N PRO A 175 -19.18 16.58 39.58
CA PRO A 175 -18.33 15.67 38.82
C PRO A 175 -18.63 15.82 37.34
N GLY A 176 -17.83 16.63 36.65
CA GLY A 176 -17.88 16.79 35.23
C GLY A 176 -16.98 15.74 34.55
N GLY A 177 -17.55 15.00 33.62
CA GLY A 177 -16.84 14.05 32.82
C GLY A 177 -15.63 14.69 32.11
N ALA A 178 -14.53 13.97 32.04
CA ALA A 178 -13.35 14.39 31.33
C ALA A 178 -13.69 14.69 29.86
N PRO A 179 -13.27 15.84 29.30
CA PRO A 179 -13.46 16.10 27.89
C PRO A 179 -12.74 15.04 27.09
N ALA A 180 -13.42 14.55 26.04
CA ALA A 180 -12.82 13.65 25.06
C ALA A 180 -11.48 14.27 24.61
N ARG A 181 -10.40 13.50 24.71
CA ARG A 181 -9.10 13.91 24.16
C ARG A 181 -9.31 14.11 22.67
N GLU A 182 -9.32 15.34 22.20
CA GLU A 182 -9.11 15.62 20.79
C GLU A 182 -7.81 14.97 20.38
N GLY A 183 -7.87 14.10 19.37
CA GLY A 183 -6.67 13.53 18.77
C GLY A 183 -5.74 14.66 18.34
N PRO A 184 -4.43 14.42 18.25
CA PRO A 184 -3.49 15.46 17.85
C PRO A 184 -3.98 16.08 16.55
N ALA A 185 -4.05 17.42 16.51
CA ALA A 185 -4.41 18.17 15.33
C ALA A 185 -3.59 17.65 14.13
N PRO A 186 -4.19 17.49 12.94
CA PRO A 186 -3.45 17.04 11.77
C PRO A 186 -2.22 17.92 11.61
N SER A 187 -1.05 17.28 11.57
CA SER A 187 0.22 17.98 11.33
C SER A 187 0.05 18.86 10.09
N PRO A 188 0.49 20.13 10.10
CA PRO A 188 0.44 20.97 8.92
C PRO A 188 1.08 20.22 7.76
N ALA A 189 0.49 20.36 6.56
CA ALA A 189 0.99 19.71 5.36
C ALA A 189 2.51 19.95 5.27
N ARG A 190 3.29 18.86 5.27
CA ARG A 190 4.74 18.99 5.22
C ARG A 190 5.12 19.66 3.90
N GLU A 191 6.08 20.57 3.95
CA GLU A 191 6.72 21.08 2.74
C GLU A 191 7.18 19.91 1.88
N GLY A 192 6.78 19.90 0.61
CA GLY A 192 7.08 18.82 -0.33
C GLY A 192 5.92 17.88 -0.65
N ALA A 193 4.79 17.92 0.07
CA ALA A 193 3.61 17.13 -0.27
C ALA A 193 3.11 17.48 -1.68
N GLY A 194 3.28 16.55 -2.63
CA GLY A 194 2.95 16.77 -4.04
C GLY A 194 3.94 17.64 -4.82
N ALA A 195 5.04 18.10 -4.22
CA ALA A 195 6.04 18.91 -4.92
C ALA A 195 6.75 18.08 -6.01
N PRO A 196 6.98 18.64 -7.22
CA PRO A 196 7.81 18.01 -8.26
C PRO A 196 9.24 17.78 -7.75
N GLY A 197 9.90 16.75 -8.26
CA GLY A 197 11.32 16.49 -7.98
C GLY A 197 11.61 15.03 -7.63
N ASP A 198 12.87 14.76 -7.35
CA ASP A 198 13.44 13.44 -7.10
C ASP A 198 13.57 13.07 -5.60
N ASN A 199 13.10 13.92 -4.71
CA ASN A 199 13.10 13.66 -3.28
C ASN A 199 11.81 12.97 -2.87
N PHE A 200 11.91 11.80 -2.27
CA PHE A 200 10.78 11.07 -1.71
C PHE A 200 10.50 11.46 -0.26
N ASP A 201 9.25 11.27 0.15
CA ASP A 201 8.87 11.35 1.56
C ASP A 201 7.95 10.17 1.90
N ARG A 202 8.55 9.08 2.38
CA ARG A 202 7.96 7.79 2.68
C ARG A 202 7.39 7.11 1.43
N PRO A 203 8.25 6.75 0.46
CA PRO A 203 7.85 6.01 -0.73
C PRO A 203 7.39 4.59 -0.36
N THR A 204 6.54 4.01 -1.20
CA THR A 204 5.84 2.78 -0.88
C THR A 204 6.13 1.64 -1.84
N ASP A 205 6.20 1.91 -3.17
CA ASP A 205 6.31 0.84 -4.17
C ASP A 205 6.93 1.36 -5.48
N VAL A 206 7.31 0.44 -6.38
CA VAL A 206 7.92 0.74 -7.69
C VAL A 206 7.37 -0.17 -8.78
N ALA A 207 7.22 0.37 -9.99
CA ALA A 207 6.87 -0.38 -11.20
C ALA A 207 7.63 0.16 -12.41
N TRP A 208 7.63 -0.59 -13.53
CA TRP A 208 8.33 -0.22 -14.77
C TRP A 208 7.45 -0.46 -15.99
N ASP A 209 7.60 0.38 -17.01
CA ASP A 209 7.05 0.11 -18.33
C ASP A 209 8.03 -0.69 -19.21
N ALA A 210 7.60 -1.06 -20.40
CA ALA A 210 8.40 -1.82 -21.36
C ALA A 210 9.64 -1.05 -21.88
N ALA A 211 9.65 0.28 -21.77
CA ALA A 211 10.80 1.12 -22.13
C ALA A 211 11.82 1.24 -20.98
N GLY A 212 11.49 0.69 -19.81
CA GLY A 212 12.30 0.75 -18.60
C GLY A 212 12.11 2.04 -17.78
N ASN A 213 11.14 2.90 -18.13
CA ASN A 213 10.82 4.02 -17.25
C ASN A 213 10.33 3.50 -15.89
N ILE A 214 10.75 4.18 -14.85
CA ILE A 214 10.50 3.80 -13.47
C ILE A 214 9.39 4.68 -12.90
N PHE A 215 8.41 4.06 -12.26
CA PHE A 215 7.32 4.75 -11.56
C PHE A 215 7.43 4.44 -10.08
N VAL A 216 7.56 5.47 -9.25
CA VAL A 216 7.65 5.34 -7.79
C VAL A 216 6.37 5.88 -7.16
N ALA A 217 5.71 5.05 -6.37
CA ALA A 217 4.65 5.45 -5.50
C ALA A 217 5.24 6.18 -4.29
N ASP A 218 5.09 7.49 -4.22
CA ASP A 218 5.60 8.34 -3.14
C ASP A 218 4.42 8.80 -2.29
N GLY A 219 3.93 7.89 -1.43
CA GLY A 219 2.54 7.87 -1.05
C GLY A 219 2.17 8.37 0.33
N TYR A 220 2.95 8.11 1.39
CA TYR A 220 2.50 8.45 2.74
C TYR A 220 2.42 9.95 2.98
N ASN A 221 3.43 10.69 2.53
CA ASN A 221 3.46 12.12 2.78
C ASN A 221 3.31 12.97 1.49
N ASN A 222 3.76 12.46 0.33
CA ASN A 222 3.72 13.24 -0.91
C ASN A 222 2.45 13.03 -1.75
N SER A 223 1.70 11.94 -1.57
CA SER A 223 0.45 11.67 -2.31
C SER A 223 0.61 11.79 -3.82
N ARG A 224 1.67 11.21 -4.38
CA ARG A 224 2.00 11.31 -5.81
C ARG A 224 2.60 10.04 -6.38
N VAL A 225 2.62 9.96 -7.71
CA VAL A 225 3.48 9.06 -8.47
C VAL A 225 4.58 9.88 -9.12
N ALA A 226 5.82 9.45 -9.00
CA ALA A 226 6.98 10.06 -9.65
C ALA A 226 7.55 9.14 -10.74
N LYS A 227 7.74 9.69 -11.95
CA LYS A 227 8.26 8.99 -13.12
C LYS A 227 9.70 9.39 -13.37
N PHE A 228 10.53 8.39 -13.63
CA PHE A 228 11.94 8.52 -13.97
C PHE A 228 12.24 7.74 -15.24
N ASP A 229 13.33 8.09 -15.93
CA ASP A 229 13.85 7.26 -17.00
C ASP A 229 14.55 6.00 -16.44
N LYS A 230 14.99 5.12 -17.34
CA LYS A 230 15.68 3.85 -17.01
C LYS A 230 16.98 4.03 -16.22
N ASP A 231 17.57 5.23 -16.26
CA ASP A 231 18.83 5.58 -15.59
C ASP A 231 18.58 6.33 -14.25
N GLY A 232 17.30 6.43 -13.83
CA GLY A 232 16.89 7.06 -12.58
C GLY A 232 16.83 8.59 -12.62
N LYS A 233 16.84 9.20 -13.81
CA LYS A 233 16.67 10.64 -13.95
C LYS A 233 15.20 11.01 -13.91
N TYR A 234 14.86 11.97 -13.04
CA TYR A 234 13.49 12.46 -12.89
C TYR A 234 12.94 13.06 -14.19
N ILE A 235 11.73 12.64 -14.55
CA ILE A 235 10.98 13.13 -15.71
C ILE A 235 9.86 14.06 -15.25
N LYS A 236 8.94 13.54 -14.44
CA LYS A 236 7.74 14.24 -13.96
C LYS A 236 7.11 13.55 -12.75
N SER A 237 6.12 14.18 -12.16
CA SER A 237 5.22 13.54 -11.21
C SER A 237 3.80 14.04 -11.39
N TRP A 238 2.83 13.27 -10.88
CA TRP A 238 1.43 13.65 -10.84
C TRP A 238 0.79 13.19 -9.54
N GLY A 239 -0.34 13.81 -9.22
CA GLY A 239 -1.08 13.55 -8.00
C GLY A 239 -0.94 14.70 -6.99
N SER A 240 -1.88 14.75 -6.09
CA SER A 240 -1.92 15.63 -4.94
C SER A 240 -2.82 15.00 -3.87
N ARG A 241 -2.77 15.49 -2.64
CA ARG A 241 -3.63 14.97 -1.58
C ARG A 241 -5.10 15.33 -1.82
N GLY A 242 -5.99 14.35 -1.72
CA GLY A 242 -7.43 14.57 -1.86
C GLY A 242 -8.20 13.32 -2.30
N THR A 243 -9.47 13.51 -2.68
CA THR A 243 -10.42 12.43 -3.02
C THR A 243 -10.91 12.47 -4.46
N GLN A 244 -10.62 13.54 -5.21
CA GLN A 244 -11.02 13.66 -6.61
C GLN A 244 -10.18 12.74 -7.51
N PRO A 245 -10.55 12.51 -8.78
CA PRO A 245 -9.67 11.86 -9.75
C PRO A 245 -8.29 12.54 -9.80
N SER A 246 -7.23 11.75 -9.91
CA SER A 246 -5.82 12.18 -9.84
C SER A 246 -5.39 12.76 -8.48
N GLN A 247 -6.23 12.72 -7.47
CA GLN A 247 -5.84 12.99 -6.10
C GLN A 247 -5.73 11.68 -5.32
N PHE A 248 -4.89 11.64 -4.30
CA PHE A 248 -4.59 10.44 -3.52
C PHE A 248 -4.65 10.70 -2.02
N HIS A 249 -5.02 9.64 -1.31
CA HIS A 249 -4.82 9.58 0.13
C HIS A 249 -4.08 8.28 0.45
N THR A 250 -2.75 8.36 0.50
CA THR A 250 -1.81 7.25 0.59
C THR A 250 -1.76 6.40 -0.70
N VAL A 251 -0.90 6.81 -1.62
CA VAL A 251 -0.47 5.94 -2.74
C VAL A 251 0.33 4.79 -2.13
N HIS A 252 -0.25 3.59 -2.03
CA HIS A 252 0.37 2.50 -1.28
C HIS A 252 1.08 1.48 -2.15
N THR A 253 0.60 1.29 -3.37
CA THR A 253 1.13 0.29 -4.29
C THR A 253 0.96 0.75 -5.74
N ILE A 254 1.77 0.22 -6.65
CA ILE A 254 1.76 0.60 -8.07
C ILE A 254 2.11 -0.60 -8.94
N ALA A 255 1.46 -0.73 -10.09
CA ALA A 255 1.79 -1.70 -11.12
C ALA A 255 1.61 -1.11 -12.51
N THR A 256 2.23 -1.70 -13.52
CA THR A 256 2.08 -1.30 -14.92
C THR A 256 1.60 -2.49 -15.76
N ASP A 257 0.74 -2.24 -16.75
CA ASP A 257 0.37 -3.25 -17.73
C ASP A 257 1.30 -3.24 -18.96
N ALA A 258 1.13 -4.21 -19.84
CA ALA A 258 1.92 -4.33 -21.08
C ALA A 258 1.72 -3.16 -22.06
N LYS A 259 0.65 -2.37 -21.90
CA LYS A 259 0.36 -1.17 -22.69
C LYS A 259 0.97 0.09 -22.08
N GLY A 260 1.61 -0.02 -20.91
CA GLY A 260 2.20 1.10 -20.17
C GLY A 260 1.18 1.90 -19.35
N ASN A 261 -0.04 1.40 -19.13
CA ASN A 261 -0.93 2.02 -18.17
C ASN A 261 -0.43 1.76 -16.75
N VAL A 262 -0.63 2.75 -15.88
CA VAL A 262 -0.16 2.77 -14.49
C VAL A 262 -1.36 2.61 -13.56
N TYR A 263 -1.35 1.55 -12.77
CA TYR A 263 -2.40 1.21 -11.79
C TYR A 263 -1.90 1.58 -10.40
N VAL A 264 -2.64 2.41 -9.71
CA VAL A 264 -2.23 3.02 -8.44
C VAL A 264 -3.21 2.66 -7.34
N GLY A 265 -2.75 1.95 -6.33
CA GLY A 265 -3.53 1.66 -5.13
C GLY A 265 -3.63 2.90 -4.23
N ASP A 266 -4.78 3.56 -4.26
CA ASP A 266 -5.12 4.74 -3.46
C ASP A 266 -5.83 4.28 -2.18
N ARG A 267 -5.01 3.81 -1.22
CA ARG A 267 -5.43 2.95 -0.10
C ARG A 267 -6.52 3.56 0.76
N GLU A 268 -6.33 4.76 1.29
CA GLU A 268 -7.28 5.39 2.21
C GLU A 268 -8.54 5.88 1.48
N ASN A 269 -8.47 6.12 0.18
CA ASN A 269 -9.63 6.39 -0.66
C ASN A 269 -10.34 5.10 -1.13
N ARG A 270 -9.81 3.92 -0.77
CA ARG A 270 -10.39 2.60 -1.04
C ARG A 270 -10.68 2.37 -2.51
N ARG A 271 -9.70 2.66 -3.37
CA ARG A 271 -9.83 2.57 -4.83
C ARG A 271 -8.51 2.29 -5.51
N ILE A 272 -8.57 1.80 -6.74
CA ILE A 272 -7.45 1.77 -7.67
C ILE A 272 -7.72 2.84 -8.73
N GLN A 273 -6.76 3.70 -9.02
CA GLN A 273 -6.82 4.64 -10.12
C GLN A 273 -5.89 4.20 -11.25
N VAL A 274 -6.33 4.35 -12.49
CA VAL A 274 -5.58 3.99 -13.69
C VAL A 274 -5.23 5.23 -14.49
N PHE A 275 -3.98 5.33 -14.88
CA PHE A 275 -3.42 6.42 -15.66
C PHE A 275 -2.79 5.88 -16.96
N ASP A 276 -2.65 6.72 -17.95
CA ASP A 276 -1.73 6.41 -19.04
C ASP A 276 -0.26 6.60 -18.59
N ASN A 277 0.67 6.32 -19.49
CA ASN A 277 2.10 6.41 -19.22
C ASN A 277 2.57 7.85 -18.91
N ASP A 278 1.77 8.84 -19.28
CA ASP A 278 2.03 10.26 -19.04
C ASP A 278 1.33 10.81 -17.80
N GLY A 279 0.63 9.95 -17.05
CA GLY A 279 -0.05 10.34 -15.82
C GLY A 279 -1.42 11.00 -16.05
N ASN A 280 -2.01 10.88 -17.24
CA ASN A 280 -3.37 11.33 -17.48
C ASN A 280 -4.34 10.27 -16.94
N PHE A 281 -5.32 10.70 -16.16
CA PHE A 281 -6.34 9.84 -15.57
C PHE A 281 -7.18 9.15 -16.65
N LYS A 282 -7.41 7.83 -16.49
CA LYS A 282 -8.22 7.02 -17.40
C LYS A 282 -9.48 6.46 -16.76
N SER A 283 -9.33 5.82 -15.61
CA SER A 283 -10.44 5.17 -14.90
C SER A 283 -10.13 4.95 -13.43
N MET A 284 -11.13 4.54 -12.65
CA MET A 284 -10.95 4.11 -11.27
C MET A 284 -11.86 2.93 -10.93
N TYR A 285 -11.43 2.09 -9.99
CA TYR A 285 -12.16 0.93 -9.49
C TYR A 285 -12.41 1.11 -8.00
N ILE A 286 -13.69 1.18 -7.61
CA ILE A 286 -14.12 1.56 -6.24
C ILE A 286 -14.55 0.38 -5.36
N ASN A 287 -14.74 -0.81 -5.95
CA ASN A 287 -15.27 -2.00 -5.23
C ASN A 287 -14.17 -2.97 -4.82
N VAL A 288 -12.99 -2.45 -4.51
CA VAL A 288 -11.77 -3.23 -4.23
C VAL A 288 -11.33 -3.16 -2.77
N GLY A 289 -12.11 -2.51 -1.90
CA GLY A 289 -11.71 -2.25 -0.52
C GLY A 289 -10.49 -1.33 -0.44
N ALA A 290 -9.64 -1.55 0.54
CA ALA A 290 -8.39 -0.81 0.72
C ALA A 290 -7.24 -1.56 0.04
N PRO A 291 -6.76 -1.12 -1.15
CA PRO A 291 -5.70 -1.80 -1.88
C PRO A 291 -4.33 -1.54 -1.24
N TRP A 292 -3.84 -2.50 -0.47
CA TRP A 292 -2.49 -2.46 0.07
C TRP A 292 -1.47 -2.97 -0.94
N ALA A 293 -1.82 -4.02 -1.67
CA ALA A 293 -1.01 -4.58 -2.75
C ALA A 293 -1.80 -4.61 -4.06
N VAL A 294 -1.14 -4.27 -5.17
CA VAL A 294 -1.59 -4.60 -6.52
C VAL A 294 -0.48 -5.32 -7.27
N CYS A 295 -0.87 -6.27 -8.11
CA CYS A 295 0.04 -7.00 -8.97
C CYS A 295 -0.64 -7.28 -10.30
N ILE A 296 0.07 -7.07 -11.43
CA ILE A 296 -0.42 -7.39 -12.77
C ILE A 296 0.38 -8.55 -13.32
N THR A 297 -0.30 -9.60 -13.76
CA THR A 297 0.35 -10.78 -14.33
C THR A 297 1.01 -10.48 -15.67
N PRO A 298 2.13 -11.12 -15.99
CA PRO A 298 2.70 -11.03 -17.33
C PRO A 298 1.87 -11.81 -18.38
N GLY A 299 2.21 -11.68 -19.65
CA GLY A 299 1.62 -12.44 -20.75
C GLY A 299 0.65 -11.64 -21.60
N GLN A 300 0.02 -12.32 -22.57
CA GLN A 300 -0.90 -11.67 -23.50
C GLN A 300 -2.24 -11.31 -22.86
N HIS A 301 -2.75 -12.17 -22.00
CA HIS A 301 -3.89 -11.88 -21.14
C HIS A 301 -3.40 -11.63 -19.73
N GLN A 302 -3.58 -10.40 -19.25
CA GLN A 302 -3.10 -9.96 -17.95
C GLN A 302 -4.26 -9.85 -16.97
N TYR A 303 -4.04 -10.30 -15.74
CA TYR A 303 -4.95 -10.14 -14.63
C TYR A 303 -4.38 -9.14 -13.61
N LEU A 304 -5.25 -8.39 -12.99
CA LEU A 304 -4.94 -7.55 -11.84
C LEU A 304 -5.33 -8.28 -10.56
N TYR A 305 -4.40 -8.45 -9.65
CA TYR A 305 -4.65 -8.87 -8.27
C TYR A 305 -4.61 -7.64 -7.35
N SER A 306 -5.55 -7.57 -6.41
CA SER A 306 -5.61 -6.52 -5.41
C SER A 306 -5.96 -7.08 -4.05
N SER A 307 -5.19 -6.78 -3.02
CA SER A 307 -5.56 -7.10 -1.65
C SER A 307 -6.54 -6.07 -1.10
N ASN A 308 -7.44 -6.55 -0.22
CA ASN A 308 -8.31 -5.71 0.59
C ASN A 308 -7.91 -5.86 2.05
N SER A 309 -7.05 -4.97 2.51
CA SER A 309 -6.53 -4.97 3.86
C SER A 309 -6.96 -3.69 4.55
N ASN A 310 -7.84 -3.80 5.56
CA ASN A 310 -8.43 -2.64 6.24
C ASN A 310 -7.63 -2.16 7.46
N GLY A 311 -6.36 -2.44 7.50
CA GLY A 311 -5.38 -1.87 8.43
C GLY A 311 -5.76 -1.73 9.91
N THR A 312 -4.88 -2.14 10.71
CA THR A 312 -4.34 -1.70 11.99
C THR A 312 -4.92 -2.23 13.30
N ALA A 313 -6.19 -2.40 13.50
CA ALA A 313 -6.68 -2.85 14.81
C ALA A 313 -7.33 -4.23 14.76
N ASP A 314 -8.02 -4.49 13.69
CA ASP A 314 -8.67 -5.77 13.45
C ASP A 314 -7.96 -6.44 12.28
N MET A 315 -7.80 -7.74 12.35
CA MET A 315 -7.39 -8.51 11.18
C MET A 315 -8.36 -8.16 10.08
N ASP A 316 -7.84 -7.48 9.06
CA ASP A 316 -8.58 -6.98 7.91
C ASP A 316 -9.38 -8.10 7.25
N ASN A 317 -10.17 -7.75 6.25
CA ASN A 317 -11.00 -8.73 5.54
C ASN A 317 -10.19 -9.90 4.96
N GLY A 318 -8.84 -9.75 4.82
CA GLY A 318 -7.95 -10.80 4.31
C GLY A 318 -8.31 -11.28 2.92
N GLU A 319 -9.03 -10.46 2.15
CA GLU A 319 -9.49 -10.81 0.80
C GLU A 319 -8.47 -10.39 -0.24
N ILE A 320 -8.36 -11.21 -1.29
CA ILE A 320 -7.62 -10.86 -2.51
C ILE A 320 -8.57 -11.01 -3.68
N TYR A 321 -8.69 -9.98 -4.50
CA TYR A 321 -9.48 -9.96 -5.72
C TYR A 321 -8.62 -10.33 -6.92
N ARG A 322 -9.16 -11.17 -7.83
CA ARG A 322 -8.66 -11.35 -9.18
C ARG A 322 -9.57 -10.59 -10.14
N MET A 323 -9.00 -9.76 -11.00
CA MET A 323 -9.74 -8.82 -11.82
C MET A 323 -9.20 -8.81 -13.24
N GLU A 324 -10.05 -8.43 -14.20
CA GLU A 324 -9.61 -7.93 -15.50
C GLU A 324 -9.00 -6.54 -15.39
N LEU A 325 -8.21 -6.15 -16.37
CA LEU A 325 -7.58 -4.81 -16.40
C LEU A 325 -8.60 -3.66 -16.63
N ASP A 326 -9.84 -3.95 -16.94
CA ASP A 326 -10.93 -2.97 -17.02
C ASP A 326 -11.67 -2.74 -15.70
N GLY A 327 -11.26 -3.48 -14.65
CA GLY A 327 -11.83 -3.39 -13.30
C GLY A 327 -12.90 -4.42 -12.99
N LYS A 328 -13.28 -5.29 -13.94
CA LYS A 328 -14.23 -6.38 -13.69
C LYS A 328 -13.63 -7.38 -12.71
N ILE A 329 -14.28 -7.58 -11.57
CA ILE A 329 -13.88 -8.60 -10.60
C ILE A 329 -14.32 -9.97 -11.14
N LEU A 330 -13.37 -10.88 -11.28
CA LEU A 330 -13.58 -12.26 -11.73
C LEU A 330 -13.83 -13.21 -10.57
N GLY A 331 -13.29 -12.90 -9.40
CA GLY A 331 -13.45 -13.67 -8.19
C GLY A 331 -12.60 -13.12 -7.06
N LYS A 332 -12.80 -13.69 -5.87
CA LYS A 332 -12.01 -13.36 -4.68
C LYS A 332 -11.62 -14.63 -3.94
N PHE A 333 -10.68 -14.53 -3.03
CA PHE A 333 -10.28 -15.62 -2.14
C PHE A 333 -9.63 -15.05 -0.87
N GLY A 334 -9.59 -15.89 0.17
CA GLY A 334 -9.03 -15.55 1.46
C GLY A 334 -10.02 -14.93 2.43
N THR A 335 -9.69 -15.07 3.70
CA THR A 335 -10.39 -14.49 4.85
C THR A 335 -9.38 -14.02 5.87
N ALA A 336 -9.79 -13.12 6.76
CA ALA A 336 -8.92 -12.66 7.84
C ALA A 336 -8.64 -13.76 8.86
N GLY A 337 -7.39 -13.90 9.27
CA GLY A 337 -7.02 -14.87 10.30
C GLY A 337 -5.55 -15.27 10.29
N LYS A 338 -5.21 -16.26 11.14
CA LYS A 338 -3.85 -16.78 11.32
C LYS A 338 -3.69 -18.23 10.85
N GLN A 339 -4.79 -18.88 10.50
CA GLN A 339 -4.80 -20.27 10.07
C GLN A 339 -4.32 -20.41 8.62
N MET A 340 -4.25 -21.64 8.13
CA MET A 340 -4.05 -21.89 6.70
C MET A 340 -5.20 -21.30 5.90
N LYS A 341 -4.90 -20.69 4.75
CA LYS A 341 -5.90 -20.02 3.89
C LYS A 341 -6.54 -18.77 4.51
N GLU A 342 -6.04 -18.30 5.63
CA GLU A 342 -6.39 -17.02 6.21
C GLU A 342 -5.21 -16.04 6.04
N PHE A 343 -5.48 -14.76 6.02
CA PHE A 343 -4.47 -13.73 5.86
C PHE A 343 -4.57 -12.66 6.93
N GLY A 344 -3.40 -12.15 7.32
CA GLY A 344 -3.28 -11.01 8.21
C GLY A 344 -2.47 -9.88 7.56
N SER A 345 -3.15 -8.82 7.12
CA SER A 345 -2.55 -7.66 6.45
C SER A 345 -1.69 -8.06 5.24
N VAL A 346 -2.34 -8.48 4.17
CA VAL A 346 -1.69 -8.75 2.88
C VAL A 346 -1.07 -7.45 2.35
N HIS A 347 0.24 -7.35 2.49
CA HIS A 347 0.96 -6.11 2.18
C HIS A 347 1.60 -6.12 0.79
N GLU A 348 1.99 -7.29 0.31
CA GLU A 348 2.59 -7.47 -1.01
C GLU A 348 2.06 -8.73 -1.68
N ILE A 349 1.93 -8.69 -3.01
CA ILE A 349 1.57 -9.82 -3.85
C ILE A 349 2.57 -9.90 -4.99
N ASP A 350 3.17 -11.08 -5.19
CA ASP A 350 3.86 -11.43 -6.44
C ASP A 350 2.95 -12.36 -7.26
N CYS A 351 2.67 -11.98 -8.49
CA CYS A 351 1.80 -12.70 -9.42
C CYS A 351 2.49 -12.98 -10.77
N ARG A 352 3.80 -13.17 -10.76
CA ARG A 352 4.56 -13.54 -11.95
C ARG A 352 3.97 -14.75 -12.67
N ASN A 353 3.36 -15.68 -11.92
CA ASN A 353 2.54 -16.76 -12.46
C ASN A 353 1.06 -16.45 -12.15
N PRO A 354 0.15 -16.45 -13.15
CA PRO A 354 -1.25 -16.07 -12.95
C PRO A 354 -2.03 -16.93 -11.94
N ASN A 355 -1.65 -18.19 -11.76
CA ASN A 355 -2.34 -19.14 -10.87
C ASN A 355 -1.46 -19.60 -9.70
N GLU A 356 -0.24 -19.10 -9.59
CA GLU A 356 0.67 -19.40 -8.48
C GLU A 356 1.22 -18.06 -7.97
N ILE A 357 0.68 -17.59 -6.87
CA ILE A 357 1.04 -16.27 -6.32
C ILE A 357 1.70 -16.41 -4.96
N TYR A 358 2.49 -15.40 -4.61
CA TYR A 358 3.09 -15.28 -3.28
C TYR A 358 2.52 -14.06 -2.58
N VAL A 359 2.26 -14.21 -1.29
CA VAL A 359 1.63 -13.19 -0.44
C VAL A 359 2.51 -12.93 0.77
N GLY A 360 2.91 -11.67 0.95
CA GLY A 360 3.62 -11.20 2.15
C GLY A 360 2.64 -10.64 3.16
N GLU A 361 2.74 -11.09 4.42
CA GLU A 361 1.84 -10.71 5.50
C GLU A 361 2.58 -10.01 6.64
N ILE A 362 2.08 -8.84 7.03
CA ILE A 362 2.62 -8.09 8.17
C ILE A 362 2.22 -8.77 9.48
N THR A 363 0.94 -8.90 9.74
CA THR A 363 0.42 -9.31 11.05
C THR A 363 0.80 -10.74 11.41
N ASN A 364 0.92 -11.62 10.42
CA ASN A 364 1.23 -13.04 10.64
C ASN A 364 2.73 -13.37 10.48
N TRP A 365 3.57 -12.43 10.12
CA TRP A 365 5.02 -12.59 9.96
C TRP A 365 5.40 -13.76 9.06
N ARG A 366 4.74 -13.87 7.93
CA ARG A 366 4.95 -15.01 7.02
C ARG A 366 4.78 -14.64 5.56
N VAL A 367 5.23 -15.55 4.71
CA VAL A 367 4.91 -15.59 3.28
C VAL A 367 4.14 -16.88 3.00
N GLN A 368 3.03 -16.78 2.27
CA GLN A 368 2.31 -17.92 1.75
C GLN A 368 2.48 -18.01 0.23
N LYS A 369 2.70 -19.23 -0.27
CA LYS A 369 2.58 -19.56 -1.68
C LYS A 369 1.19 -20.14 -1.89
N LEU A 370 0.46 -19.61 -2.86
CA LEU A 370 -0.92 -20.00 -3.16
C LEU A 370 -0.99 -20.57 -4.57
N THR A 371 -1.71 -21.67 -4.73
CA THR A 371 -2.08 -22.24 -6.04
C THR A 371 -3.58 -22.06 -6.23
N LEU A 372 -3.96 -21.24 -7.21
CA LEU A 372 -5.34 -20.86 -7.48
C LEU A 372 -5.99 -21.83 -8.48
N HIS A 373 -7.28 -22.10 -8.29
CA HIS A 373 -8.12 -22.95 -9.13
C HIS A 373 -9.30 -22.14 -9.72
N PRO A 374 -9.07 -21.11 -10.58
CA PRO A 374 -10.10 -20.20 -11.04
C PRO A 374 -11.21 -20.88 -11.85
N ASP A 375 -10.92 -22.00 -12.51
CA ASP A 375 -11.91 -22.79 -13.27
C ASP A 375 -12.95 -23.49 -12.38
N GLN A 376 -12.71 -23.52 -11.08
CA GLN A 376 -13.58 -24.11 -10.06
C GLN A 376 -14.31 -23.04 -9.22
N ALA A 377 -14.24 -21.76 -9.60
CA ALA A 377 -14.90 -20.65 -8.91
C ALA A 377 -16.42 -20.86 -8.86
N LYS A 378 -17.05 -20.53 -7.71
CA LYS A 378 -18.48 -20.70 -7.47
C LYS A 378 -19.13 -19.41 -7.02
#